data_d3580706e1abd9bb5ea3e5cf59d59d81
#
_entry.id   d3580706e1abd9bb5ea3e5cf59d59d81
#
_cell.length_a   1.000
_cell.length_b   1.000
_cell.length_c   1.000
_cell.angle_alpha   90.00
_cell.angle_beta   90.00
_cell.angle_gamma   90.00
#
_symmetry.space_group_name_H-M   'P 1'
#
loop_
_entity.id
_entity.type
_entity.pdbx_description
1 polymer ?
#
loop_
_entity_poly.entity_id
_entity_poly.type
_entity_poly.pdbx_seq_one_letter_code
_entity_poly.pdbx_strand_id
1 'polypeptide(L)'
;MSIREAVPADVPAMLAIYAEYVTQTAVSFEYEVPSEAEFTRRLAEHCAVYPWLVWEEDDRVLGYCYAGRAFERAAYAWNAEISCYLAHEAQHRGIGRQLYARIEELLRRQGCRKVFAVVTSANELSLAFHRAIGYRDAACFRQVGYKFGRWYDVTWLEKSLCPPGEPSEFPISWKEVL
;
A
#
# COMPACT_ATOMS: atom_id res chain seq x y z
N MET A 1 -3.35 2.87 21.04
CA MET A 1 -2.74 2.46 19.75
C MET A 1 -3.49 1.27 19.20
N SER A 2 -4.02 1.34 17.97
CA SER A 2 -4.71 0.24 17.32
C SER A 2 -4.54 0.26 15.80
N ILE A 3 -4.63 -0.92 15.19
CA ILE A 3 -4.82 -1.06 13.75
C ILE A 3 -6.29 -1.43 13.54
N ARG A 4 -6.99 -0.66 12.73
CA ARG A 4 -8.39 -0.90 12.40
C ARG A 4 -8.66 -0.65 10.92
N GLU A 5 -9.82 -1.08 10.47
CA GLU A 5 -10.35 -0.73 9.15
C GLU A 5 -10.50 0.80 9.00
N ALA A 6 -10.15 1.30 7.83
CA ALA A 6 -10.39 2.69 7.48
C ALA A 6 -11.89 2.91 7.20
N VAL A 7 -12.41 4.02 7.70
CA VAL A 7 -13.80 4.47 7.46
C VAL A 7 -13.81 5.83 6.76
N PRO A 8 -14.92 6.24 6.12
CA PRO A 8 -14.96 7.54 5.45
C PRO A 8 -14.58 8.74 6.32
N ALA A 9 -14.81 8.67 7.62
CA ALA A 9 -14.41 9.72 8.57
C ALA A 9 -12.89 9.90 8.69
N ASP A 10 -12.10 8.91 8.29
CA ASP A 10 -10.62 8.98 8.31
C ASP A 10 -10.04 9.70 7.09
N VAL A 11 -10.85 9.91 6.05
CA VAL A 11 -10.38 10.47 4.77
C VAL A 11 -9.65 11.80 4.94
N PRO A 12 -10.13 12.78 5.72
CA PRO A 12 -9.39 14.04 5.90
C PRO A 12 -7.98 13.83 6.46
N ALA A 13 -7.83 12.94 7.45
CA ALA A 13 -6.53 12.67 8.07
C ALA A 13 -5.59 11.89 7.13
N MET A 14 -6.10 10.86 6.45
CA MET A 14 -5.34 10.10 5.45
C MET A 14 -4.90 11.00 4.29
N LEU A 15 -5.78 11.86 3.82
CA LEU A 15 -5.49 12.81 2.73
C LEU A 15 -4.44 13.83 3.15
N ALA A 16 -4.48 14.34 4.38
CA ALA A 16 -3.46 15.23 4.91
C ALA A 16 -2.07 14.58 4.92
N ILE A 17 -1.99 13.31 5.35
CA ILE A 17 -0.75 12.53 5.28
C ILE A 17 -0.29 12.38 3.82
N TYR A 18 -1.19 11.99 2.91
CA TYR A 18 -0.86 11.78 1.49
C TYR A 18 -0.41 13.05 0.77
N ALA A 19 -1.01 14.19 1.12
CA ALA A 19 -0.70 15.48 0.52
C ALA A 19 0.79 15.85 0.63
N GLU A 20 1.44 15.53 1.74
CA GLU A 20 2.88 15.76 1.91
C GLU A 20 3.71 14.93 0.91
N TYR A 21 3.35 13.65 0.70
CA TYR A 21 4.02 12.80 -0.28
C TYR A 21 3.81 13.28 -1.71
N VAL A 22 2.63 13.82 -2.04
CA VAL A 22 2.34 14.37 -3.36
C VAL A 22 3.10 15.68 -3.60
N THR A 23 3.07 16.60 -2.65
CA THR A 23 3.57 17.96 -2.88
C THR A 23 5.05 18.14 -2.62
N GLN A 24 5.64 17.31 -1.75
CA GLN A 24 7.01 17.50 -1.27
C GLN A 24 7.98 16.40 -1.73
N THR A 25 7.47 15.29 -2.26
CA THR A 25 8.32 14.12 -2.59
C THR A 25 7.98 13.53 -3.96
N ALA A 26 8.89 12.72 -4.48
CA ALA A 26 8.64 11.84 -5.63
C ALA A 26 8.25 10.40 -5.20
N VAL A 27 7.80 10.21 -3.97
CA VAL A 27 7.25 8.93 -3.50
C VAL A 27 5.93 8.62 -4.18
N SER A 28 5.05 9.61 -4.31
CA SER A 28 3.90 9.57 -5.19
C SER A 28 4.20 10.29 -6.50
N PHE A 29 3.76 9.72 -7.62
CA PHE A 29 3.84 10.37 -8.93
C PHE A 29 2.60 11.18 -9.28
N GLU A 30 1.63 11.34 -8.37
CA GLU A 30 0.58 12.33 -8.56
C GLU A 30 1.18 13.74 -8.51
N TYR A 31 0.72 14.63 -9.41
CA TYR A 31 1.14 16.01 -9.48
C TYR A 31 0.31 16.92 -8.58
N GLU A 32 -0.95 16.54 -8.37
CA GLU A 32 -1.92 17.29 -7.58
C GLU A 32 -2.48 16.39 -6.49
N VAL A 33 -2.76 16.99 -5.34
CA VAL A 33 -3.44 16.29 -4.24
C VAL A 33 -4.89 16.00 -4.68
N PRO A 34 -5.37 14.76 -4.63
CA PRO A 34 -6.75 14.45 -4.96
C PRO A 34 -7.71 15.20 -4.03
N SER A 35 -8.91 15.49 -4.52
CA SER A 35 -9.95 16.03 -3.66
C SER A 35 -10.41 15.01 -2.62
N GLU A 36 -11.00 15.48 -1.54
CA GLU A 36 -11.58 14.59 -0.51
C GLU A 36 -12.65 13.68 -1.10
N ALA A 37 -13.48 14.17 -2.02
CA ALA A 37 -14.48 13.37 -2.73
C ALA A 37 -13.84 12.24 -3.55
N GLU A 38 -12.76 12.54 -4.28
CA GLU A 38 -12.00 11.54 -5.06
C GLU A 38 -11.33 10.51 -4.13
N PHE A 39 -10.73 10.95 -3.03
CA PHE A 39 -10.10 10.03 -2.08
C PHE A 39 -11.11 9.13 -1.39
N THR A 40 -12.30 9.65 -1.06
CA THR A 40 -13.43 8.87 -0.52
C THR A 40 -13.91 7.82 -1.53
N ARG A 41 -13.99 8.17 -2.81
CA ARG A 41 -14.33 7.23 -3.88
C ARG A 41 -13.30 6.10 -3.97
N ARG A 42 -12.01 6.43 -3.96
CA ARG A 42 -10.91 5.45 -3.96
C ARG A 42 -11.01 4.50 -2.75
N LEU A 43 -11.23 5.05 -1.56
CA LEU A 43 -11.42 4.24 -0.35
C LEU A 43 -12.57 3.24 -0.52
N ALA A 44 -13.73 3.70 -0.98
CA ALA A 44 -14.89 2.84 -1.16
C ALA A 44 -14.64 1.72 -2.18
N GLU A 45 -14.02 2.04 -3.32
CA GLU A 45 -13.70 1.08 -4.38
C GLU A 45 -12.68 0.02 -3.92
N HIS A 46 -11.62 0.43 -3.23
CA HIS A 46 -10.64 -0.51 -2.70
C HIS A 46 -11.23 -1.38 -1.60
N CYS A 47 -11.93 -0.79 -0.62
CA CYS A 47 -12.53 -1.52 0.48
C CYS A 47 -13.64 -2.50 0.07
N ALA A 48 -14.16 -2.42 -1.14
CA ALA A 48 -15.08 -3.42 -1.67
C ALA A 48 -14.41 -4.80 -1.83
N VAL A 49 -13.11 -4.84 -2.09
CA VAL A 49 -12.38 -6.09 -2.42
C VAL A 49 -11.17 -6.29 -1.51
N TYR A 50 -10.42 -5.24 -1.21
CA TYR A 50 -9.11 -5.30 -0.54
C TYR A 50 -9.11 -4.57 0.81
N PRO A 51 -8.26 -4.97 1.78
CA PRO A 51 -8.14 -4.27 3.05
C PRO A 51 -7.54 -2.88 2.88
N TRP A 52 -8.08 -1.94 3.64
CA TRP A 52 -7.53 -0.61 3.87
C TRP A 52 -7.53 -0.34 5.37
N LEU A 53 -6.36 -0.24 5.95
CA LEU A 53 -6.14 -0.17 7.39
C LEU A 53 -5.55 1.17 7.78
N VAL A 54 -5.94 1.69 8.94
CA VAL A 54 -5.33 2.85 9.57
C VAL A 54 -4.62 2.45 10.87
N TRP A 55 -3.55 3.17 11.17
CA TRP A 55 -2.94 3.20 12.50
C TRP A 55 -3.48 4.39 13.27
N GLU A 56 -4.13 4.10 14.39
CA GLU A 56 -4.71 5.10 15.26
C GLU A 56 -4.01 5.12 16.62
N GLU A 57 -3.71 6.31 17.11
CA GLU A 57 -3.12 6.57 18.42
C GLU A 57 -3.72 7.87 18.97
N ASP A 58 -4.27 7.80 20.19
CA ASP A 58 -4.89 8.93 20.86
C ASP A 58 -5.94 9.65 19.98
N ASP A 59 -6.84 8.86 19.40
CA ASP A 59 -7.91 9.28 18.47
C ASP A 59 -7.40 10.02 17.19
N ARG A 60 -6.12 9.83 16.84
CA ARG A 60 -5.51 10.40 15.64
C ARG A 60 -5.03 9.30 14.70
N VAL A 61 -5.35 9.43 13.42
CA VAL A 61 -4.77 8.60 12.37
C VAL A 61 -3.36 9.11 12.07
N LEU A 62 -2.36 8.27 12.32
CA LEU A 62 -0.94 8.57 12.09
C LEU A 62 -0.34 7.84 10.89
N GLY A 63 -1.12 7.01 10.23
CA GLY A 63 -0.70 6.32 9.03
C GLY A 63 -1.77 5.36 8.54
N TYR A 64 -1.60 4.92 7.31
CA TYR A 64 -2.51 3.95 6.69
C TYR A 64 -1.77 3.07 5.70
N CYS A 65 -2.34 1.89 5.47
CA CYS A 65 -1.82 0.91 4.53
C CYS A 65 -3.00 0.25 3.83
N TYR A 66 -2.93 0.12 2.53
CA TYR A 66 -4.01 -0.50 1.75
C TYR A 66 -3.46 -1.43 0.68
N ALA A 67 -4.29 -2.36 0.27
CA ALA A 67 -4.02 -3.20 -0.88
C ALA A 67 -4.91 -2.82 -2.06
N GLY A 68 -4.46 -3.17 -3.22
CA GLY A 68 -5.18 -3.01 -4.46
C GLY A 68 -4.79 -4.09 -5.47
N ARG A 69 -5.44 -4.06 -6.63
CA ARG A 69 -5.13 -4.97 -7.72
C ARG A 69 -3.76 -4.62 -8.31
N ALA A 70 -2.84 -5.59 -8.35
CA ALA A 70 -1.52 -5.37 -8.96
C ALA A 70 -1.58 -5.35 -10.50
N PHE A 71 -2.51 -6.10 -11.12
CA PHE A 71 -2.67 -6.21 -12.58
C PHE A 71 -4.14 -6.39 -12.93
N GLU A 72 -4.58 -5.85 -14.07
CA GLU A 72 -5.99 -5.75 -14.45
C GLU A 72 -6.65 -7.09 -14.86
N ARG A 73 -5.91 -8.01 -15.49
CA ARG A 73 -6.51 -9.22 -16.07
C ARG A 73 -6.81 -10.28 -15.02
N ALA A 74 -7.90 -11.03 -15.17
CA ALA A 74 -8.41 -12.03 -14.23
C ALA A 74 -7.38 -13.11 -13.83
N ALA A 75 -6.49 -13.52 -14.72
CA ALA A 75 -5.42 -14.48 -14.40
C ALA A 75 -4.41 -13.98 -13.35
N TYR A 76 -4.44 -12.69 -13.03
CA TYR A 76 -3.60 -12.08 -11.98
C TYR A 76 -4.33 -11.89 -10.63
N ALA A 77 -5.56 -12.41 -10.50
CA ALA A 77 -6.40 -12.15 -9.32
C ALA A 77 -5.75 -12.50 -7.98
N TRP A 78 -4.80 -13.44 -7.96
CA TRP A 78 -4.08 -13.85 -6.75
C TRP A 78 -2.92 -12.93 -6.35
N ASN A 79 -2.78 -11.78 -7.03
CA ASN A 79 -1.73 -10.82 -6.79
C ASN A 79 -2.31 -9.50 -6.31
N ALA A 80 -1.72 -8.91 -5.29
CA ALA A 80 -2.09 -7.59 -4.80
C ALA A 80 -0.87 -6.67 -4.74
N GLU A 81 -1.09 -5.37 -4.89
CA GLU A 81 -0.12 -4.32 -4.59
C GLU A 81 -0.45 -3.71 -3.24
N ILE A 82 0.57 -3.40 -2.44
CA ILE A 82 0.41 -2.77 -1.12
C ILE A 82 1.09 -1.40 -1.14
N SER A 83 0.36 -0.40 -0.67
CA SER A 83 0.86 0.96 -0.44
C SER A 83 0.69 1.34 1.03
N CYS A 84 1.68 2.05 1.59
CA CYS A 84 1.66 2.49 2.98
C CYS A 84 2.23 3.91 3.10
N TYR A 85 1.50 4.76 3.82
CA TYR A 85 1.86 6.15 4.08
C TYR A 85 1.76 6.45 5.58
N LEU A 86 2.79 7.06 6.12
CA LEU A 86 2.87 7.42 7.54
C LEU A 86 3.09 8.92 7.69
N ALA A 87 2.45 9.53 8.67
CA ALA A 87 2.79 10.88 9.11
C ALA A 87 4.27 10.92 9.53
N HIS A 88 4.91 12.08 9.37
CA HIS A 88 6.35 12.20 9.64
C HIS A 88 6.72 11.76 11.06
N GLU A 89 5.93 12.15 12.07
CA GLU A 89 6.13 11.77 13.48
C GLU A 89 5.88 10.28 13.77
N ALA A 90 5.25 9.57 12.85
CA ALA A 90 4.97 8.12 12.97
C ALA A 90 6.05 7.24 12.33
N GLN A 91 6.98 7.85 11.58
CA GLN A 91 8.06 7.11 10.93
C GLN A 91 9.07 6.56 11.96
N HIS A 92 9.80 5.53 11.58
CA HIS A 92 10.83 4.87 12.40
C HIS A 92 10.35 4.28 13.74
N ARG A 93 9.04 4.20 13.98
CA ARG A 93 8.41 3.66 15.20
C ARG A 93 7.95 2.20 15.05
N GLY A 94 8.26 1.54 13.94
CA GLY A 94 7.83 0.17 13.66
C GLY A 94 6.36 0.05 13.19
N ILE A 95 5.65 1.15 13.03
CA ILE A 95 4.24 1.20 12.61
C ILE A 95 4.06 0.58 11.23
N GLY A 96 4.87 0.94 10.26
CA GLY A 96 4.81 0.35 8.92
C GLY A 96 4.95 -1.17 8.92
N ARG A 97 5.85 -1.72 9.74
CA ARG A 97 6.01 -3.18 9.87
C ARG A 97 4.74 -3.86 10.40
N GLN A 98 4.07 -3.25 11.37
CA GLN A 98 2.84 -3.81 11.94
C GLN A 98 1.68 -3.72 10.95
N LEU A 99 1.53 -2.60 10.24
CA LEU A 99 0.53 -2.44 9.18
C LEU A 99 0.73 -3.47 8.06
N TYR A 100 1.98 -3.64 7.58
CA TYR A 100 2.31 -4.64 6.57
C TYR A 100 2.02 -6.06 7.06
N ALA A 101 2.40 -6.40 8.28
CA ALA A 101 2.13 -7.73 8.84
C ALA A 101 0.63 -8.03 8.87
N ARG A 102 -0.19 -7.05 9.28
CA ARG A 102 -1.64 -7.21 9.34
C ARG A 102 -2.29 -7.31 7.97
N ILE A 103 -1.90 -6.47 7.03
CA ILE A 103 -2.49 -6.48 5.69
C ILE A 103 -2.09 -7.75 4.92
N GLU A 104 -0.84 -8.22 5.05
CA GLU A 104 -0.39 -9.47 4.44
C GLU A 104 -1.12 -10.70 5.02
N GLU A 105 -1.43 -10.69 6.32
CA GLU A 105 -2.25 -11.72 6.95
C GLU A 105 -3.66 -11.77 6.33
N LEU A 106 -4.31 -10.61 6.20
CA LEU A 106 -5.65 -10.50 5.60
C LEU A 106 -5.64 -10.96 4.14
N LEU A 107 -4.67 -10.50 3.35
CA LEU A 107 -4.51 -10.91 1.95
C LEU A 107 -4.28 -12.42 1.81
N ARG A 108 -3.50 -13.02 2.70
CA ARG A 108 -3.29 -14.49 2.71
C ARG A 108 -4.61 -15.22 2.98
N ARG A 109 -5.37 -14.77 3.96
CA ARG A 109 -6.69 -15.35 4.29
C ARG A 109 -7.69 -15.14 3.16
N GLN A 110 -7.63 -14.02 2.46
CA GLN A 110 -8.41 -13.71 1.26
C GLN A 110 -8.09 -14.65 0.08
N GLY A 111 -6.94 -15.31 0.08
CA GLY A 111 -6.49 -16.20 -0.99
C GLY A 111 -5.43 -15.59 -1.91
N CYS A 112 -4.94 -14.39 -1.62
CA CYS A 112 -3.83 -13.80 -2.36
C CYS A 112 -2.54 -14.60 -2.12
N ARG A 113 -1.77 -14.80 -3.16
CA ARG A 113 -0.55 -15.64 -3.14
C ARG A 113 0.73 -14.82 -3.20
N LYS A 114 0.67 -13.65 -3.81
CA LYS A 114 1.83 -12.77 -3.97
C LYS A 114 1.42 -11.31 -3.78
N VAL A 115 2.31 -10.56 -3.18
CA VAL A 115 2.17 -9.12 -3.02
C VAL A 115 3.33 -8.38 -3.66
N PHE A 116 3.05 -7.19 -4.15
CA PHE A 116 4.00 -6.28 -4.74
C PHE A 116 4.04 -4.95 -3.99
N ALA A 117 5.20 -4.31 -4.03
CA ALA A 117 5.37 -2.92 -3.66
C ALA A 117 6.10 -2.20 -4.81
N VAL A 118 5.60 -1.03 -5.18
CA VAL A 118 6.15 -0.21 -6.25
C VAL A 118 6.81 1.00 -5.64
N VAL A 119 8.13 1.09 -5.75
CA VAL A 119 8.93 2.08 -5.02
C VAL A 119 9.81 2.87 -5.97
N THR A 120 9.71 4.19 -5.91
CA THR A 120 10.60 5.09 -6.66
C THR A 120 12.02 5.06 -6.12
N SER A 121 13.01 5.23 -6.98
CA SER A 121 14.43 5.34 -6.62
C SER A 121 14.74 6.49 -5.65
N ALA A 122 13.85 7.47 -5.54
CA ALA A 122 13.97 8.55 -4.56
C ALA A 122 13.72 8.10 -3.12
N ASN A 123 13.14 6.92 -2.90
CA ASN A 123 12.73 6.41 -1.60
C ASN A 123 13.59 5.21 -1.17
N GLU A 124 14.88 5.44 -0.96
CA GLU A 124 15.82 4.39 -0.52
C GLU A 124 15.43 3.75 0.81
N LEU A 125 14.84 4.53 1.73
CA LEU A 125 14.35 4.02 3.01
C LEU A 125 13.23 2.99 2.82
N SER A 126 12.32 3.23 1.88
CA SER A 126 11.26 2.27 1.56
C SER A 126 11.82 1.01 0.90
N LEU A 127 12.80 1.13 0.00
CA LEU A 127 13.48 -0.04 -0.58
C LEU A 127 14.13 -0.90 0.50
N ALA A 128 14.88 -0.28 1.42
CA ALA A 128 15.52 -0.97 2.54
C ALA A 128 14.48 -1.61 3.47
N PHE A 129 13.40 -0.89 3.79
CA PHE A 129 12.30 -1.39 4.61
C PHE A 129 11.66 -2.64 4.01
N HIS A 130 11.28 -2.62 2.73
CA HIS A 130 10.65 -3.76 2.07
C HIS A 130 11.56 -4.99 2.05
N ARG A 131 12.86 -4.80 1.75
CA ARG A 131 13.82 -5.90 1.82
C ARG A 131 13.92 -6.48 3.24
N ALA A 132 13.91 -5.62 4.27
CA ALA A 132 13.96 -6.03 5.68
C ALA A 132 12.71 -6.79 6.16
N ILE A 133 11.56 -6.63 5.51
CA ILE A 133 10.33 -7.37 5.80
C ILE A 133 10.08 -8.55 4.84
N GLY A 134 11.11 -8.92 4.05
CA GLY A 134 11.13 -10.14 3.24
C GLY A 134 10.70 -9.99 1.78
N TYR A 135 10.59 -8.75 1.28
CA TYR A 135 10.46 -8.53 -0.16
C TYR A 135 11.80 -8.64 -0.85
N ARG A 136 11.77 -8.98 -2.12
CA ARG A 136 12.94 -8.99 -3.01
C ARG A 136 12.64 -8.21 -4.29
N ASP A 137 13.67 -7.67 -4.89
CA ASP A 137 13.56 -6.93 -6.13
C ASP A 137 13.12 -7.88 -7.25
N ALA A 138 12.03 -7.53 -7.94
CA ALA A 138 11.47 -8.28 -9.06
C ALA A 138 11.83 -7.64 -10.41
N ALA A 139 11.77 -6.31 -10.48
CA ALA A 139 12.09 -5.54 -11.68
C ALA A 139 12.49 -4.11 -11.34
N CYS A 140 13.25 -3.48 -12.23
CA CYS A 140 13.56 -2.05 -12.18
C CYS A 140 13.27 -1.42 -13.54
N PHE A 141 12.36 -0.47 -13.56
CA PHE A 141 12.02 0.32 -14.74
C PHE A 141 12.77 1.65 -14.68
N ARG A 142 13.68 1.85 -15.60
CA ARG A 142 14.53 3.04 -15.60
C ARG A 142 13.81 4.23 -16.23
N GLN A 143 13.94 5.39 -15.60
CA GLN A 143 13.43 6.66 -16.10
C GLN A 143 11.96 6.59 -16.54
N VAL A 144 11.11 5.94 -15.74
CA VAL A 144 9.70 5.69 -16.06
C VAL A 144 8.77 6.76 -15.47
N GLY A 145 9.17 7.45 -14.41
CA GLY A 145 8.40 8.52 -13.79
C GLY A 145 9.13 9.85 -13.86
N TYR A 146 8.42 10.93 -14.22
CA TYR A 146 8.97 12.28 -14.26
C TYR A 146 8.28 13.15 -13.22
N LYS A 147 9.04 13.81 -12.35
CA LYS A 147 8.51 14.75 -11.34
C LYS A 147 9.60 15.69 -10.85
N PHE A 148 9.24 16.90 -10.44
CA PHE A 148 10.20 17.91 -9.97
C PHE A 148 11.40 18.11 -10.89
N GLY A 149 11.16 18.14 -12.20
CA GLY A 149 12.17 18.44 -13.20
C GLY A 149 13.14 17.30 -13.51
N ARG A 150 12.91 16.07 -13.02
CA ARG A 150 13.80 14.93 -13.30
C ARG A 150 13.06 13.61 -13.46
N TRP A 151 13.73 12.66 -14.11
CA TRP A 151 13.29 11.29 -14.26
C TRP A 151 13.69 10.43 -13.06
N TYR A 152 12.83 9.49 -12.69
CA TYR A 152 13.05 8.52 -11.62
C TYR A 152 12.91 7.10 -12.14
N ASP A 153 13.74 6.22 -11.61
CA ASP A 153 13.54 4.78 -11.74
C ASP A 153 12.49 4.31 -10.75
N VAL A 154 11.82 3.21 -11.09
CA VAL A 154 10.84 2.55 -10.22
C VAL A 154 11.24 1.09 -10.07
N THR A 155 11.39 0.65 -8.83
CA THR A 155 11.63 -0.74 -8.48
C THR A 155 10.34 -1.40 -8.04
N TRP A 156 10.01 -2.52 -8.65
CA TRP A 156 8.99 -3.43 -8.19
C TRP A 156 9.63 -4.46 -7.29
N LEU A 157 9.13 -4.57 -6.06
CA LEU A 157 9.52 -5.60 -5.12
C LEU A 157 8.36 -6.59 -4.96
N GLU A 158 8.67 -7.86 -4.73
CA GLU A 158 7.68 -8.92 -4.56
C GLU A 158 7.91 -9.73 -3.29
N LYS A 159 6.82 -10.28 -2.75
CA LYS A 159 6.87 -11.25 -1.66
C LYS A 159 5.79 -12.31 -1.86
N SER A 160 6.15 -13.58 -1.70
CA SER A 160 5.17 -14.68 -1.69
C SER A 160 4.53 -14.79 -0.31
N LEU A 161 3.20 -14.85 -0.26
CA LEU A 161 2.44 -15.01 0.98
C LEU A 161 2.22 -16.48 1.36
N CYS A 162 2.40 -17.40 0.42
CA CYS A 162 2.23 -18.83 0.60
C CYS A 162 3.23 -19.60 -0.26
N PRO A 163 3.48 -20.89 0.04
CA PRO A 163 4.32 -21.75 -0.78
C PRO A 163 3.81 -21.85 -2.23
N PRO A 164 4.69 -22.18 -3.19
CA PRO A 164 4.28 -22.48 -4.56
C PRO A 164 3.23 -23.60 -4.60
N GLY A 165 2.32 -23.57 -5.54
CA GLY A 165 1.27 -24.56 -5.71
C GLY A 165 0.12 -24.01 -6.55
N GLU A 166 -0.84 -24.85 -6.85
CA GLU A 166 -2.06 -24.46 -7.54
C GLU A 166 -3.00 -23.69 -6.60
N PRO A 167 -3.64 -22.60 -7.07
CA PRO A 167 -4.68 -21.96 -6.30
C PRO A 167 -5.93 -22.86 -6.29
N SER A 168 -6.53 -23.06 -5.12
CA SER A 168 -7.76 -23.86 -5.00
C SER A 168 -8.98 -23.11 -5.54
N GLU A 169 -9.05 -21.80 -5.29
CA GLU A 169 -10.18 -20.95 -5.61
C GLU A 169 -9.72 -19.52 -5.93
N PHE A 170 -10.61 -18.70 -6.51
CA PHE A 170 -10.36 -17.26 -6.65
C PHE A 170 -10.36 -16.59 -5.27
N PRO A 171 -9.56 -15.51 -5.10
CA PRO A 171 -9.61 -14.73 -3.88
C PRO A 171 -11.01 -14.16 -3.63
N ILE A 172 -11.45 -14.24 -2.37
CA ILE A 172 -12.72 -13.68 -1.90
C ILE A 172 -12.54 -12.24 -1.39
N SER A 173 -13.61 -11.56 -1.03
CA SER A 173 -13.49 -10.25 -0.39
C SER A 173 -12.81 -10.37 0.99
N TRP A 174 -11.96 -9.42 1.33
CA TRP A 174 -11.32 -9.39 2.64
C TRP A 174 -12.33 -9.28 3.80
N LYS A 175 -13.51 -8.74 3.55
CA LYS A 175 -14.60 -8.65 4.54
C LYS A 175 -15.15 -10.02 4.95
N GLU A 176 -14.96 -11.03 4.13
CA GLU A 176 -15.37 -12.41 4.42
C GLU A 176 -14.32 -13.15 5.29
N VAL A 177 -13.16 -12.55 5.52
CA VAL A 177 -12.06 -13.16 6.28
C VAL A 177 -11.63 -12.35 7.52
N LEU A 178 -12.39 -11.32 7.89
CA LEU A 178 -12.17 -10.52 9.10
C LEU A 178 -12.27 -11.34 10.38
#